data_7d0457790270f4484cdf00db1f6bc490
#
_entry.id   7d0457790270f4484cdf00db1f6bc490
#
_cell.length_a   1.000
_cell.length_b   1.000
_cell.length_c   1.000
_cell.angle_alpha   90.00
_cell.angle_beta   90.00
_cell.angle_gamma   90.00
#
_symmetry.space_group_name_H-M   'P 1'
#
loop_
_entity.id
_entity.type
_entity.pdbx_description
1 polymer ?
#
loop_
_entity_poly.entity_id
_entity_poly.type
_entity_poly.pdbx_seq_one_letter_code
_entity_poly.pdbx_strand_id
1 'polypeptide(L)'
;MIGVFVTFRFGDNFDEQAVRKIAETARARFEGMPGLRSKAFTINTAKREAVNFYVWDSEEAANAFYTEQLLERLTGLYGVRPTVDFVRVATLVENAQR
;
A
#
# COMPACT_ATOMS: atom_id res chain seq x y z
N MET A 1 -4.12 10.19 -12.83
CA MET A 1 -3.90 9.50 -11.55
C MET A 1 -3.52 8.06 -11.77
N ILE A 2 -2.64 7.57 -10.95
CA ILE A 2 -2.16 6.18 -10.98
C ILE A 2 -2.53 5.50 -9.68
N GLY A 3 -3.14 4.31 -9.78
CA GLY A 3 -3.37 3.46 -8.63
C GLY A 3 -2.27 2.40 -8.55
N VAL A 4 -1.87 2.04 -7.34
CA VAL A 4 -0.85 1.03 -7.14
C VAL A 4 -1.31 0.07 -6.07
N PHE A 5 -1.33 -1.21 -6.39
CA PHE A 5 -1.61 -2.28 -5.44
C PHE A 5 -0.29 -2.90 -5.01
N VAL A 6 -0.01 -2.87 -3.72
CA VAL A 6 1.15 -3.55 -3.15
C VAL A 6 0.60 -4.69 -2.31
N THR A 7 0.79 -5.91 -2.80
CA THR A 7 0.17 -7.10 -2.22
C THR A 7 1.20 -7.98 -1.53
N PHE A 8 0.93 -8.30 -0.27
CA PHE A 8 1.76 -9.19 0.55
C PHE A 8 0.97 -10.48 0.77
N ARG A 9 1.51 -11.59 0.28
CA ARG A 9 0.88 -12.91 0.43
C ARG A 9 1.66 -13.71 1.45
N PHE A 10 1.03 -13.98 2.59
CA PHE A 10 1.74 -14.55 3.74
C PHE A 10 1.61 -16.07 3.83
N GLY A 11 0.51 -16.63 3.32
CA GLY A 11 0.26 -18.05 3.49
C GLY A 11 0.20 -18.42 4.97
N ASP A 12 0.91 -19.47 5.35
CA ASP A 12 0.86 -19.96 6.73
C ASP A 12 1.50 -19.02 7.74
N ASN A 13 2.26 -18.03 7.27
CA ASN A 13 2.91 -17.07 8.16
C ASN A 13 2.05 -15.86 8.45
N PHE A 14 0.79 -15.88 8.06
CA PHE A 14 -0.11 -14.74 8.23
C PHE A 14 -0.38 -14.50 9.72
N ASP A 15 -0.15 -13.25 10.14
CA ASP A 15 -0.44 -12.79 11.50
C ASP A 15 -1.17 -11.45 11.37
N GLU A 16 -2.48 -11.50 11.50
CA GLU A 16 -3.31 -10.31 11.28
C GLU A 16 -2.95 -9.17 12.23
N GLN A 17 -2.67 -9.48 13.49
CA GLN A 17 -2.35 -8.43 14.46
C GLN A 17 -1.03 -7.73 14.13
N ALA A 18 -0.04 -8.50 13.68
CA ALA A 18 1.23 -7.93 13.27
C ALA A 18 1.07 -7.01 12.06
N VAL A 19 0.27 -7.45 11.08
CA VAL A 19 0.00 -6.64 9.89
C VAL A 19 -0.74 -5.35 10.26
N ARG A 20 -1.74 -5.46 11.13
CA ARG A 20 -2.50 -4.30 11.59
C ARG A 20 -1.60 -3.30 12.29
N LYS A 21 -0.69 -3.79 13.12
CA LYS A 21 0.22 -2.91 13.84
C LYS A 21 1.17 -2.18 12.90
N ILE A 22 1.64 -2.86 11.86
CA ILE A 22 2.49 -2.21 10.85
C ILE A 22 1.71 -1.05 10.20
N ALA A 23 0.45 -1.31 9.81
CA ALA A 23 -0.37 -0.29 9.17
C ALA A 23 -0.59 0.91 10.08
N GLU A 24 -0.94 0.67 11.34
CA GLU A 24 -1.19 1.73 12.29
C GLU A 24 0.06 2.56 12.56
N THR A 25 1.21 1.90 12.66
CA THR A 25 2.47 2.58 12.90
C THR A 25 2.90 3.41 11.69
N ALA A 26 2.64 2.91 10.49
CA ALA A 26 3.07 3.56 9.25
C ALA A 26 2.17 4.73 8.84
N ARG A 27 0.94 4.78 9.36
CA ARG A 27 -0.07 5.72 8.88
C ARG A 27 0.43 7.17 8.82
N ALA A 28 1.03 7.65 9.89
CA ALA A 28 1.44 9.04 9.98
C ALA A 28 2.47 9.43 8.91
N ARG A 29 3.27 8.45 8.47
CA ARG A 29 4.30 8.71 7.45
C ARG A 29 3.69 9.14 6.12
N PHE A 30 2.47 8.70 5.84
CA PHE A 30 1.82 8.98 4.56
C PHE A 30 0.91 10.19 4.59
N GLU A 31 0.60 10.71 5.77
CA GLU A 31 -0.22 11.91 5.89
C GLU A 31 0.57 13.10 5.35
N GLY A 32 -0.03 13.82 4.39
CA GLY A 32 0.61 14.97 3.78
C GLY A 32 1.75 14.64 2.81
N MET A 33 1.92 13.38 2.45
CA MET A 33 3.01 13.00 1.54
C MET A 33 2.79 13.60 0.16
N PRO A 34 3.79 14.34 -0.38
CA PRO A 34 3.64 14.97 -1.69
C PRO A 34 3.38 13.97 -2.79
N GLY A 35 2.44 14.28 -3.68
CA GLY A 35 2.08 13.42 -4.80
C GLY A 35 1.15 12.28 -4.47
N LEU A 36 0.96 11.96 -3.21
CA LEU A 36 0.05 10.89 -2.79
C LEU A 36 -1.31 11.48 -2.49
N ARG A 37 -2.32 11.02 -3.22
CA ARG A 37 -3.69 11.49 -3.02
C ARG A 37 -4.39 10.73 -1.90
N SER A 38 -4.25 9.41 -1.90
CA SER A 38 -4.86 8.60 -0.85
C SER A 38 -4.14 7.27 -0.74
N LYS A 39 -4.31 6.64 0.42
CA LYS A 39 -3.76 5.30 0.65
C LYS A 39 -4.67 4.57 1.62
N ALA A 40 -4.94 3.31 1.31
CA ALA A 40 -5.66 2.41 2.21
C ALA A 40 -4.77 1.22 2.52
N PHE A 41 -4.70 0.88 3.80
CA PHE A 41 -4.08 -0.36 4.25
C PHE A 41 -5.21 -1.36 4.43
N THR A 42 -5.17 -2.49 3.73
CA THR A 42 -6.24 -3.47 3.84
C THR A 42 -5.69 -4.83 4.22
N ILE A 43 -6.55 -5.64 4.83
CA ILE A 43 -6.23 -6.99 5.26
C ILE A 43 -7.31 -7.91 4.73
N ASN A 44 -6.90 -9.00 4.09
CA ASN A 44 -7.84 -10.04 3.64
C ASN A 44 -7.52 -11.31 4.40
N THR A 45 -8.26 -11.56 5.47
CA THR A 45 -8.01 -12.69 6.36
C THR A 45 -8.23 -14.02 5.65
N ALA A 46 -9.26 -14.11 4.81
CA ALA A 46 -9.57 -15.34 4.09
C ALA A 46 -8.44 -15.78 3.17
N LYS A 47 -7.79 -14.82 2.52
CA LYS A 47 -6.68 -15.08 1.60
C LYS A 47 -5.31 -15.00 2.28
N ARG A 48 -5.28 -14.58 3.55
CA ARG A 48 -4.03 -14.39 4.30
C ARG A 48 -3.11 -13.42 3.58
N GLU A 49 -3.67 -12.28 3.19
CA GLU A 49 -2.99 -11.23 2.43
C GLU A 49 -3.19 -9.88 3.06
N ALA A 50 -2.24 -9.00 2.81
CA ALA A 50 -2.43 -7.56 3.04
C ALA A 50 -2.26 -6.87 1.70
N VAL A 51 -3.14 -5.92 1.39
CA VAL A 51 -3.05 -5.14 0.17
C VAL A 51 -3.06 -3.68 0.55
N ASN A 52 -1.99 -2.97 0.19
CA ASN A 52 -1.93 -1.52 0.37
C ASN A 52 -2.26 -0.91 -0.99
N PHE A 53 -3.31 -0.10 -1.02
CA PHE A 53 -3.74 0.55 -2.26
C PHE A 53 -3.44 2.03 -2.19
N TYR A 54 -2.68 2.53 -3.17
CA TYR A 54 -2.26 3.91 -3.26
C TYR A 54 -2.91 4.57 -4.47
N VAL A 55 -3.24 5.84 -4.34
CA VAL A 55 -3.62 6.66 -5.50
C VAL A 55 -2.64 7.84 -5.55
N TRP A 56 -1.89 7.92 -6.64
CA TRP A 56 -0.89 8.96 -6.86
C TRP A 56 -1.42 9.95 -7.88
N ASP A 57 -1.04 11.23 -7.73
CA ASP A 57 -1.45 12.28 -8.66
C ASP A 57 -0.86 12.08 -10.05
N SER A 58 0.31 11.45 -10.15
CA SER A 58 0.99 11.27 -11.42
C SER A 58 1.77 9.97 -11.45
N GLU A 59 2.06 9.51 -12.67
CA GLU A 59 2.89 8.33 -12.87
C GLU A 59 4.31 8.58 -12.39
N GLU A 60 4.81 9.80 -12.56
CA GLU A 60 6.15 10.16 -12.10
C GLU A 60 6.28 10.01 -10.59
N ALA A 61 5.30 10.51 -9.84
CA ALA A 61 5.31 10.41 -8.39
C ALA A 61 5.29 8.93 -7.95
N ALA A 62 4.45 8.12 -8.61
CA ALA A 62 4.35 6.71 -8.31
C ALA A 62 5.69 6.00 -8.59
N ASN A 63 6.27 6.23 -9.76
CA ASN A 63 7.52 5.58 -10.14
C ASN A 63 8.67 5.95 -9.21
N ALA A 64 8.69 7.19 -8.73
CA ALA A 64 9.74 7.63 -7.82
C ALA A 64 9.66 6.96 -6.46
N PHE A 65 8.46 6.51 -6.06
CA PHE A 65 8.26 5.93 -4.74
C PHE A 65 8.65 4.45 -4.67
N TYR A 66 8.31 3.66 -5.70
CA TYR A 66 8.50 2.20 -5.65
C TYR A 66 9.87 1.81 -6.18
N THR A 67 10.90 2.13 -5.40
CA THR A 67 12.27 1.77 -5.73
C THR A 67 12.58 0.38 -5.19
N GLU A 68 13.67 -0.22 -5.67
CA GLU A 68 14.11 -1.51 -5.15
C GLU A 68 14.44 -1.40 -3.66
N GLN A 69 15.00 -0.28 -3.23
CA GLN A 69 15.30 -0.06 -1.81
C GLN A 69 14.03 -0.07 -0.97
N LEU A 70 12.95 0.56 -1.46
CA LEU A 70 11.69 0.53 -0.75
C LEU A 70 11.14 -0.89 -0.65
N LEU A 71 11.20 -1.64 -1.77
CA LEU A 71 10.68 -3.01 -1.77
C LEU A 71 11.46 -3.91 -0.82
N GLU A 72 12.76 -3.72 -0.72
CA GLU A 72 13.58 -4.45 0.24
C GLU A 72 13.19 -4.11 1.67
N ARG A 73 12.94 -2.84 1.94
CA ARG A 73 12.51 -2.40 3.27
C ARG A 73 11.15 -3.00 3.63
N LEU A 74 10.22 -3.00 2.68
CA LEU A 74 8.90 -3.59 2.90
C LEU A 74 9.01 -5.08 3.13
N THR A 75 9.90 -5.75 2.40
CA THR A 75 10.13 -7.19 2.58
C THR A 75 10.62 -7.48 4.00
N GLY A 76 11.55 -6.68 4.51
CA GLY A 76 12.03 -6.84 5.88
C GLY A 76 10.96 -6.57 6.91
N LEU A 77 10.12 -5.56 6.66
CA LEU A 77 9.09 -5.16 7.60
C LEU A 77 7.93 -6.17 7.66
N TYR A 78 7.48 -6.64 6.51
CA TYR A 78 6.33 -7.55 6.43
C TYR A 78 6.73 -9.03 6.46
N GLY A 79 7.97 -9.35 6.18
CA GLY A 79 8.45 -10.73 6.18
C GLY A 79 8.26 -11.47 4.88
N VAL A 80 7.65 -10.84 3.87
CA VAL A 80 7.49 -11.41 2.52
C VAL A 80 7.68 -10.29 1.51
N ARG A 81 8.18 -10.64 0.34
CA ARG A 81 8.34 -9.66 -0.73
C ARG A 81 6.99 -9.39 -1.39
N PRO A 82 6.59 -8.12 -1.50
CA PRO A 82 5.31 -7.80 -2.12
C PRO A 82 5.37 -7.85 -3.64
N THR A 83 4.20 -8.00 -4.26
CA THR A 83 4.04 -7.70 -5.69
C THR A 83 3.48 -6.30 -5.81
N VAL A 84 3.87 -5.61 -6.87
CA VAL A 84 3.46 -4.22 -7.11
C VAL A 84 2.81 -4.15 -8.48
N ASP A 85 1.55 -3.69 -8.52
CA ASP A 85 0.80 -3.58 -9.75
C ASP A 85 0.31 -2.15 -9.94
N PHE A 86 0.67 -1.55 -11.07
CA PHE A 86 0.24 -0.21 -11.43
C PHE A 86 -1.01 -0.30 -12.29
N VAL A 87 -1.97 0.56 -12.02
CA VAL A 87 -3.18 0.69 -12.84
C VAL A 87 -3.46 2.16 -13.08
N ARG A 88 -4.08 2.48 -14.20
CA ARG A 88 -4.55 3.84 -14.45
C ARG A 88 -5.92 4.00 -13.81
N VAL A 89 -6.11 5.10 -13.10
CA VAL A 89 -7.41 5.40 -12.49
C VAL A 89 -8.28 6.04 -13.56
N ALA A 90 -9.36 5.35 -13.94
CA ALA A 90 -10.28 5.88 -14.93
C ALA A 90 -11.07 7.06 -14.37
N THR A 91 -11.54 6.92 -13.13
CA THR A 91 -12.22 7.99 -12.42
C THR A 91 -12.16 7.69 -10.93
N LEU A 92 -12.19 8.72 -10.12
CA LEU A 92 -12.17 8.59 -8.67
C LEU A 92 -13.36 9.31 -8.10
N VAL A 93 -14.15 8.62 -7.27
CA VAL A 93 -15.25 9.23 -6.55
C VAL A 93 -14.82 9.37 -5.10
N GLU A 94 -14.78 10.60 -4.61
CA GLU A 94 -14.45 10.87 -3.21
C GLU A 94 -15.65 11.52 -2.56
N ASN A 95 -16.18 10.88 -1.51
CA ASN A 95 -17.31 11.44 -0.79
C ASN A 95 -16.80 12.25 0.39
N ALA A 96 -17.43 13.38 0.64
CA ALA A 96 -17.04 14.25 1.74
C ALA A 96 -17.24 13.53 3.08
N GLN A 97 -16.31 13.74 3.99
CA GLN A 97 -16.44 13.23 5.35
C GLN A 97 -17.31 14.17 6.18
N ARG A 98 -18.05 13.61 7.12
CA ARG A 98 -18.91 14.37 8.05
C ARG A 98 -18.28 14.38 9.42
#